data_f76d2f7a2a6e9498a22617b63d229426
#
_entry.id   f76d2f7a2a6e9498a22617b63d229426
#
_cell.length_a   1.000
_cell.length_b   1.000
_cell.length_c   1.000
_cell.angle_alpha   90.00
_cell.angle_beta   90.00
_cell.angle_gamma   90.00
#
_symmetry.space_group_name_H-M   'P 1'
#
loop_
_entity.id
_entity.type
_entity.pdbx_description
1 polymer ?
#
loop_
_entity_poly.entity_id
_entity_poly.type
_entity_poly.pdbx_seq_one_letter_code
_entity_poly.pdbx_strand_id
1 'polypeptide(L)'
;DRAIWEYFATASMPDEQNAYAVCEALADEPDGLSIPALEARVQLRRSTLELLLKVLDVEDAVRKIGSRWYSTGAPWSYDAPRYRAVAQARVREQEAMLAYESTEGCRMVFLARELDDTTAAPCGKCDRCAGHWYPEQVSERAVQQAQGTLNAVGVEIAPRGMWPTGLQELAGENAPKGKIPVSERAEPGYALARLSDVGWGSRVRELLATDESGEPLDTPVPQALGQACVRVLAAWDWGETGRPETVLTVPSPVRPTLARSLGEGRAHICKLVYLGEAELAAEPRFFGGNSVFRCADVMRSYQIPPEVIERVRE
;
A
#
# COMPACT_ATOMS: atom_id res chain seq x y z
N ASP A 1 -15.44 6.43 -6.75
CA ASP A 1 -15.42 6.69 -5.29
C ASP A 1 -15.96 5.53 -4.47
N ARG A 2 -16.95 4.71 -4.96
CA ARG A 2 -17.55 3.59 -4.20
C ARG A 2 -16.50 2.61 -3.66
N ALA A 3 -15.53 2.21 -4.46
CA ALA A 3 -14.46 1.30 -4.01
C ALA A 3 -13.59 1.91 -2.87
N ILE A 4 -13.43 3.22 -2.84
CA ILE A 4 -12.74 3.92 -1.75
C ILE A 4 -13.60 3.90 -0.48
N TRP A 5 -14.88 4.15 -0.62
CA TRP A 5 -15.83 4.11 0.52
C TRP A 5 -15.96 2.69 1.10
N GLU A 6 -16.05 1.69 0.25
CA GLU A 6 -16.09 0.27 0.64
C GLU A 6 -14.83 -0.12 1.43
N TYR A 7 -13.65 0.30 0.97
CA TYR A 7 -12.40 0.14 1.71
C TYR A 7 -12.47 0.81 3.08
N PHE A 8 -12.86 2.08 3.17
CA PHE A 8 -12.93 2.80 4.43
C PHE A 8 -14.06 2.30 5.36
N ALA A 9 -15.09 1.70 4.81
CA ALA A 9 -16.16 1.11 5.63
C ALA A 9 -15.65 -0.02 6.53
N THR A 10 -14.62 -0.74 6.11
CA THR A 10 -14.06 -1.90 6.82
C THR A 10 -12.61 -1.73 7.27
N ALA A 11 -11.87 -0.76 6.74
CA ALA A 11 -10.41 -0.59 6.98
C ALA A 11 -10.01 -0.41 8.45
N SER A 12 -10.91 0.06 9.31
CA SER A 12 -10.68 0.21 10.75
C SER A 12 -11.16 -0.98 11.59
N MET A 13 -11.76 -1.99 10.94
CA MET A 13 -12.22 -3.17 11.65
C MET A 13 -11.09 -4.17 11.81
N PRO A 14 -10.99 -4.86 12.94
CA PRO A 14 -10.04 -5.94 13.10
C PRO A 14 -10.39 -7.10 12.16
N ASP A 15 -9.38 -7.67 11.55
CA ASP A 15 -9.48 -8.97 10.91
C ASP A 15 -9.42 -10.05 11.99
N GLU A 16 -10.31 -11.03 11.92
CA GLU A 16 -10.46 -12.06 12.94
C GLU A 16 -9.19 -12.88 13.14
N GLN A 17 -8.56 -13.34 12.05
CA GLN A 17 -7.35 -14.16 12.10
C GLN A 17 -6.18 -13.37 12.69
N ASN A 18 -6.02 -12.13 12.25
CA ASN A 18 -4.98 -11.24 12.76
C ASN A 18 -5.18 -10.91 14.24
N ALA A 19 -6.41 -10.75 14.69
CA ALA A 19 -6.72 -10.48 16.08
C ALA A 19 -6.36 -11.68 16.98
N TYR A 20 -6.74 -12.88 16.59
CA TYR A 20 -6.33 -14.09 17.30
C TYR A 20 -4.81 -14.29 17.31
N ALA A 21 -4.13 -14.09 16.17
CA ALA A 21 -2.68 -14.21 16.08
C ALA A 21 -1.93 -13.23 17.01
N VAL A 22 -2.45 -12.00 17.17
CA VAL A 22 -1.88 -11.02 18.11
C VAL A 22 -2.13 -11.42 19.56
N CYS A 23 -3.34 -11.87 19.90
CA CYS A 23 -3.68 -12.34 21.25
C CYS A 23 -2.83 -13.55 21.64
N GLU A 24 -2.64 -14.53 20.75
CA GLU A 24 -1.83 -15.72 20.94
C GLU A 24 -0.36 -15.34 21.16
N ALA A 25 0.21 -14.51 20.30
CA ALA A 25 1.60 -14.03 20.42
C ALA A 25 1.86 -13.32 21.75
N LEU A 26 0.86 -12.62 22.31
CA LEU A 26 0.96 -11.97 23.63
C LEU A 26 0.71 -12.92 24.80
N ALA A 27 -0.11 -13.95 24.62
CA ALA A 27 -0.35 -14.95 25.65
C ALA A 27 0.89 -15.84 25.89
N ASP A 28 1.66 -16.11 24.84
CA ASP A 28 2.89 -16.89 24.89
C ASP A 28 4.08 -16.12 25.52
N GLU A 29 3.92 -14.81 25.78
CA GLU A 29 5.02 -13.96 26.25
C GLU A 29 4.64 -13.20 27.53
N PRO A 30 4.83 -13.79 28.72
CA PRO A 30 4.45 -13.18 30.00
C PRO A 30 5.11 -11.82 30.27
N ASP A 31 6.32 -11.59 29.72
CA ASP A 31 7.06 -10.33 29.86
C ASP A 31 6.57 -9.23 28.90
N GLY A 32 5.55 -9.54 28.10
CA GLY A 32 4.96 -8.66 27.11
C GLY A 32 5.88 -8.37 25.91
N LEU A 33 5.31 -7.86 24.83
CA LEU A 33 6.00 -7.56 23.59
C LEU A 33 5.96 -6.08 23.25
N SER A 34 7.07 -5.56 22.73
CA SER A 34 7.09 -4.26 22.05
C SER A 34 6.47 -4.38 20.66
N ILE A 35 6.04 -3.24 20.06
CA ILE A 35 5.52 -3.25 18.69
C ILE A 35 6.51 -3.89 17.69
N PRO A 36 7.83 -3.57 17.71
CA PRO A 36 8.78 -4.24 16.83
C PRO A 36 8.89 -5.75 17.04
N ALA A 37 8.76 -6.24 18.28
CA ALA A 37 8.78 -7.67 18.56
C ALA A 37 7.49 -8.36 18.08
N LEU A 38 6.33 -7.70 18.20
CA LEU A 38 5.08 -8.18 17.59
C LEU A 38 5.17 -8.21 16.06
N GLU A 39 5.75 -7.18 15.43
CA GLU A 39 5.96 -7.15 13.98
C GLU A 39 6.79 -8.33 13.48
N ALA A 40 7.71 -8.87 14.28
CA ALA A 40 8.50 -10.05 13.95
C ALA A 40 7.71 -11.38 14.08
N ARG A 41 6.61 -11.40 14.83
CA ARG A 41 5.78 -12.59 15.06
C ARG A 41 4.52 -12.64 14.19
N VAL A 42 3.94 -11.47 13.88
CA VAL A 42 2.71 -11.36 13.08
C VAL A 42 2.96 -10.59 11.78
N GLN A 43 2.42 -11.09 10.67
CA GLN A 43 2.61 -10.49 9.33
C GLN A 43 1.74 -9.24 9.11
N LEU A 44 1.73 -8.31 10.07
CA LEU A 44 0.94 -7.08 9.99
C LEU A 44 1.82 -5.87 9.74
N ARG A 45 1.32 -4.93 8.95
CA ARG A 45 1.91 -3.60 8.85
C ARG A 45 1.78 -2.90 10.20
N ARG A 46 2.79 -2.12 10.57
CA ARG A 46 2.82 -1.41 11.85
C ARG A 46 1.56 -0.61 12.15
N SER A 47 1.06 0.16 11.17
CA SER A 47 -0.16 0.94 11.35
C SER A 47 -1.40 0.09 11.60
N THR A 48 -1.51 -1.06 10.93
CA THR A 48 -2.60 -2.02 11.13
C THR A 48 -2.48 -2.69 12.51
N LEU A 49 -1.27 -3.09 12.90
CA LEU A 49 -1.00 -3.68 14.21
C LEU A 49 -1.32 -2.68 15.34
N GLU A 50 -0.88 -1.42 15.22
CA GLU A 50 -1.16 -0.39 16.23
C GLU A 50 -2.65 -0.09 16.35
N LEU A 51 -3.40 -0.10 15.25
CA LEU A 51 -4.85 0.06 15.27
C LEU A 51 -5.53 -1.15 15.92
N LEU A 52 -5.14 -2.36 15.54
CA LEU A 52 -5.66 -3.59 16.10
C LEU A 52 -5.44 -3.68 17.61
N LEU A 53 -4.23 -3.36 18.08
CA LEU A 53 -3.90 -3.33 19.51
C LEU A 53 -4.77 -2.35 20.30
N LYS A 54 -5.12 -1.20 19.72
CA LYS A 54 -6.05 -0.25 20.37
C LYS A 54 -7.47 -0.80 20.47
N VAL A 55 -7.93 -1.53 19.45
CA VAL A 55 -9.25 -2.17 19.50
C VAL A 55 -9.27 -3.25 20.57
N LEU A 56 -8.25 -4.12 20.58
CA LEU A 56 -8.13 -5.19 21.58
C LEU A 56 -7.95 -4.68 23.02
N ASP A 57 -7.32 -3.50 23.19
CA ASP A 57 -7.19 -2.83 24.51
C ASP A 57 -8.54 -2.32 25.02
N VAL A 58 -9.35 -1.74 24.12
CA VAL A 58 -10.73 -1.33 24.46
C VAL A 58 -11.63 -2.52 24.79
N GLU A 59 -11.38 -3.67 24.17
CA GLU A 59 -12.11 -4.91 24.40
C GLU A 59 -11.52 -5.75 25.56
N ASP A 60 -10.57 -5.19 26.32
CA ASP A 60 -9.90 -5.80 27.48
C ASP A 60 -9.17 -7.13 27.18
N ALA A 61 -8.87 -7.42 25.92
CA ALA A 61 -8.09 -8.60 25.52
C ALA A 61 -6.60 -8.42 25.78
N VAL A 62 -6.10 -7.19 25.55
CA VAL A 62 -4.70 -6.83 25.75
C VAL A 62 -4.59 -5.51 26.53
N ARG A 63 -3.41 -5.21 27.07
CA ARG A 63 -3.15 -3.97 27.80
C ARG A 63 -1.76 -3.44 27.55
N LYS A 64 -1.66 -2.12 27.38
CA LYS A 64 -0.37 -1.45 27.25
C LYS A 64 0.19 -1.04 28.61
N ILE A 65 1.42 -1.48 28.92
CA ILE A 65 2.16 -1.05 30.11
C ILE A 65 3.53 -0.53 29.67
N GLY A 66 3.76 0.77 29.85
CA GLY A 66 4.98 1.42 29.34
C GLY A 66 5.08 1.33 27.81
N SER A 67 6.13 0.69 27.31
CA SER A 67 6.37 0.50 25.87
C SER A 67 5.97 -0.88 25.34
N ARG A 68 5.41 -1.75 26.21
CA ARG A 68 5.06 -3.12 25.88
C ARG A 68 3.56 -3.37 25.99
N TRP A 69 3.13 -4.39 25.25
CA TRP A 69 1.77 -4.91 25.25
C TRP A 69 1.74 -6.28 25.93
N TYR A 70 0.70 -6.54 26.69
CA TYR A 70 0.50 -7.75 27.48
C TYR A 70 -0.87 -8.33 27.19
N SER A 71 -1.00 -9.66 27.25
CA SER A 71 -2.32 -10.29 27.37
C SER A 71 -2.91 -9.98 28.74
N THR A 72 -4.20 -9.69 28.79
CA THR A 72 -4.91 -9.56 30.08
C THR A 72 -5.25 -10.90 30.69
N GLY A 73 -5.21 -11.98 29.92
CA GLY A 73 -5.71 -13.29 30.31
C GLY A 73 -7.24 -13.39 30.35
N ALA A 74 -7.96 -12.31 30.04
CA ALA A 74 -9.41 -12.34 29.93
C ALA A 74 -9.84 -13.15 28.68
N PRO A 75 -10.93 -13.93 28.77
CA PRO A 75 -11.47 -14.60 27.59
C PRO A 75 -11.95 -13.56 26.60
N TRP A 76 -11.43 -13.64 25.37
CA TRP A 76 -11.82 -12.76 24.28
C TRP A 76 -12.32 -13.56 23.09
N SER A 77 -13.32 -13.07 22.41
CA SER A 77 -13.83 -13.64 21.16
C SER A 77 -14.20 -12.55 20.18
N TYR A 78 -13.98 -12.81 18.90
CA TYR A 78 -14.30 -11.87 17.83
C TYR A 78 -15.81 -11.70 17.68
N ASP A 79 -16.31 -10.47 17.88
CA ASP A 79 -17.74 -10.12 17.75
C ASP A 79 -18.12 -9.82 16.29
N ALA A 80 -18.16 -10.87 15.47
CA ALA A 80 -18.52 -10.75 14.06
C ALA A 80 -19.91 -10.11 13.81
N PRO A 81 -20.97 -10.35 14.62
CA PRO A 81 -22.25 -9.65 14.48
C PRO A 81 -22.12 -8.14 14.64
N ARG A 82 -21.37 -7.66 15.65
CA ARG A 82 -21.13 -6.24 15.92
C ARG A 82 -20.40 -5.58 14.75
N TYR A 83 -19.31 -6.17 14.26
CA TYR A 83 -18.55 -5.61 13.15
C TYR A 83 -19.36 -5.56 11.86
N ARG A 84 -20.18 -6.60 11.57
CA ARG A 84 -21.10 -6.58 10.44
C ARG A 84 -22.14 -5.46 10.57
N ALA A 85 -22.70 -5.25 11.74
CA ALA A 85 -23.67 -4.19 11.96
C ALA A 85 -23.07 -2.80 11.73
N VAL A 86 -21.82 -2.56 12.17
CA VAL A 86 -21.08 -1.33 11.91
C VAL A 86 -20.80 -1.14 10.41
N ALA A 87 -20.37 -2.19 9.71
CA ALA A 87 -20.15 -2.13 8.25
C ALA A 87 -21.43 -1.76 7.51
N GLN A 88 -22.56 -2.39 7.86
CA GLN A 88 -23.87 -2.07 7.27
C GLN A 88 -24.33 -0.64 7.57
N ALA A 89 -24.06 -0.12 8.77
CA ALA A 89 -24.36 1.27 9.09
C ALA A 89 -23.60 2.23 8.17
N ARG A 90 -22.28 1.99 7.96
CA ARG A 90 -21.45 2.78 7.05
C ARG A 90 -21.92 2.72 5.59
N VAL A 91 -22.39 1.56 5.13
CA VAL A 91 -23.01 1.43 3.79
C VAL A 91 -24.27 2.32 3.69
N ARG A 92 -25.15 2.30 4.70
CA ARG A 92 -26.31 3.19 4.71
C ARG A 92 -25.94 4.69 4.68
N GLU A 93 -24.90 5.09 5.41
CA GLU A 93 -24.39 6.47 5.38
C GLU A 93 -23.87 6.85 3.97
N GLN A 94 -23.20 5.93 3.28
CA GLN A 94 -22.75 6.13 1.90
C GLN A 94 -23.93 6.26 0.93
N GLU A 95 -24.97 5.45 1.09
CA GLU A 95 -26.21 5.53 0.29
C GLU A 95 -26.93 6.85 0.54
N ALA A 96 -26.98 7.34 1.79
CA ALA A 96 -27.52 8.64 2.13
C ALA A 96 -26.74 9.80 1.48
N MET A 97 -25.40 9.71 1.38
CA MET A 97 -24.58 10.68 0.65
C MET A 97 -24.90 10.71 -0.85
N LEU A 98 -25.08 9.54 -1.48
CA LEU A 98 -25.50 9.48 -2.89
C LEU A 98 -26.93 10.02 -3.10
N ALA A 99 -27.82 9.75 -2.18
CA ALA A 99 -29.17 10.30 -2.20
C ALA A 99 -29.15 11.83 -2.02
N TYR A 100 -28.27 12.37 -1.17
CA TYR A 100 -28.04 13.81 -1.04
C TYR A 100 -27.55 14.45 -2.35
N GLU A 101 -26.63 13.81 -3.05
CA GLU A 101 -26.13 14.31 -4.35
C GLU A 101 -27.24 14.36 -5.40
N SER A 102 -28.13 13.39 -5.42
CA SER A 102 -29.19 13.23 -6.42
C SER A 102 -30.50 13.89 -6.03
N THR A 103 -30.66 14.41 -4.78
CA THR A 103 -31.94 14.97 -4.33
C THR A 103 -32.41 16.14 -5.21
N GLU A 104 -33.68 16.14 -5.57
CA GLU A 104 -34.36 17.28 -6.23
C GLU A 104 -34.88 18.29 -5.26
N GLY A 105 -35.02 17.94 -3.99
CA GLY A 105 -35.47 18.79 -2.91
C GLY A 105 -34.38 19.66 -2.30
N CYS A 106 -34.76 20.47 -1.31
CA CYS A 106 -33.81 21.31 -0.58
C CYS A 106 -32.73 20.46 0.11
N ARG A 107 -31.46 20.69 -0.19
CA ARG A 107 -30.33 19.97 0.39
C ARG A 107 -30.23 20.13 1.91
N MET A 108 -30.58 21.31 2.45
CA MET A 108 -30.58 21.55 3.90
C MET A 108 -31.66 20.76 4.63
N VAL A 109 -32.83 20.61 4.00
CA VAL A 109 -33.92 19.77 4.55
C VAL A 109 -33.51 18.31 4.54
N PHE A 110 -32.80 17.84 3.46
CA PHE A 110 -32.27 16.50 3.41
C PHE A 110 -31.31 16.24 4.58
N LEU A 111 -30.29 17.08 4.73
CA LEU A 111 -29.30 16.94 5.80
C LEU A 111 -29.93 17.02 7.20
N ALA A 112 -30.86 17.91 7.42
CA ALA A 112 -31.54 18.06 8.71
C ALA A 112 -32.34 16.78 9.06
N ARG A 113 -33.00 16.17 8.08
CA ARG A 113 -33.72 14.89 8.28
C ARG A 113 -32.81 13.73 8.61
N GLU A 114 -31.64 13.68 8.00
CA GLU A 114 -30.60 12.67 8.35
C GLU A 114 -30.04 12.86 9.77
N LEU A 115 -30.27 14.06 10.36
CA LEU A 115 -29.95 14.42 11.75
C LEU A 115 -31.17 14.37 12.67
N ASP A 116 -32.23 13.70 12.27
CA ASP A 116 -33.51 13.55 13.00
C ASP A 116 -34.29 14.86 13.22
N ASP A 117 -33.94 15.95 12.50
CA ASP A 117 -34.73 17.21 12.55
C ASP A 117 -35.90 17.14 11.56
N THR A 118 -37.08 16.87 12.09
CA THR A 118 -38.33 16.81 11.33
C THR A 118 -38.98 18.18 11.09
N THR A 119 -38.42 19.27 11.67
CA THR A 119 -38.96 20.61 11.59
C THR A 119 -38.32 21.47 10.49
N ALA A 120 -37.30 20.94 9.82
CA ALA A 120 -36.55 21.64 8.78
C ALA A 120 -37.44 22.09 7.61
N ALA A 121 -37.28 23.35 7.20
CA ALA A 121 -37.96 23.95 6.07
C ALA A 121 -36.95 24.30 4.94
N PRO A 122 -37.44 24.51 3.70
CA PRO A 122 -36.58 24.92 2.58
C PRO A 122 -35.73 26.14 2.89
N CYS A 123 -34.41 26.04 2.66
CA CYS A 123 -33.45 27.05 3.09
C CYS A 123 -33.41 28.31 2.21
N GLY A 124 -33.94 28.25 0.99
CA GLY A 124 -33.91 29.36 0.02
C GLY A 124 -32.55 29.71 -0.56
N LYS A 125 -31.48 28.96 -0.20
CA LYS A 125 -30.07 29.32 -0.52
C LYS A 125 -29.32 28.26 -1.28
N CYS A 126 -29.70 26.98 -1.18
CA CYS A 126 -29.01 25.90 -1.90
C CYS A 126 -29.34 25.94 -3.41
N ASP A 127 -28.56 25.22 -4.21
CA ASP A 127 -28.74 25.08 -5.64
C ASP A 127 -30.14 24.60 -6.05
N ARG A 128 -30.80 23.82 -5.20
CA ARG A 128 -32.16 23.32 -5.43
C ARG A 128 -33.24 24.37 -5.08
N CYS A 129 -32.95 25.31 -4.19
CA CYS A 129 -33.88 26.35 -3.83
C CYS A 129 -33.70 27.65 -4.65
N ALA A 130 -32.44 28.05 -4.90
CA ALA A 130 -32.08 29.32 -5.52
C ALA A 130 -31.56 29.17 -6.97
N GLY A 131 -31.45 27.95 -7.48
CA GLY A 131 -30.80 27.65 -8.75
C GLY A 131 -29.26 27.61 -8.63
N HIS A 132 -28.60 27.23 -9.72
CA HIS A 132 -27.16 27.10 -9.77
C HIS A 132 -26.49 28.49 -9.75
N TRP A 133 -25.58 28.73 -8.83
CA TRP A 133 -24.81 29.97 -8.67
C TRP A 133 -23.31 29.79 -8.92
N TYR A 134 -22.88 28.58 -9.23
CA TYR A 134 -21.51 28.18 -9.56
C TYR A 134 -21.39 27.80 -11.05
N PRO A 135 -20.21 27.94 -11.64
CA PRO A 135 -20.00 27.56 -13.03
C PRO A 135 -20.08 26.02 -13.21
N GLU A 136 -20.89 25.57 -14.16
CA GLU A 136 -21.04 24.15 -14.49
C GLU A 136 -20.00 23.66 -15.50
N GLN A 137 -19.36 24.59 -16.22
CA GLN A 137 -18.38 24.27 -17.23
C GLN A 137 -16.96 24.48 -16.70
N VAL A 138 -16.10 23.51 -16.95
CA VAL A 138 -14.67 23.60 -16.67
C VAL A 138 -13.97 24.03 -17.96
N SER A 139 -13.11 25.06 -17.90
CA SER A 139 -12.37 25.52 -19.07
C SER A 139 -11.40 24.43 -19.56
N GLU A 140 -11.18 24.37 -20.88
CA GLU A 140 -10.21 23.44 -21.50
C GLU A 140 -8.82 23.57 -20.88
N ARG A 141 -8.39 24.79 -20.56
CA ARG A 141 -7.10 25.04 -19.88
C ARG A 141 -7.03 24.36 -18.51
N ALA A 142 -8.12 24.42 -17.71
CA ALA A 142 -8.16 23.77 -16.41
C ALA A 142 -8.13 22.23 -16.56
N VAL A 143 -8.84 21.69 -17.56
CA VAL A 143 -8.79 20.26 -17.89
C VAL A 143 -7.38 19.83 -18.28
N GLN A 144 -6.71 20.56 -19.17
CA GLN A 144 -5.34 20.27 -19.59
C GLN A 144 -4.35 20.35 -18.41
N GLN A 145 -4.49 21.33 -17.56
CA GLN A 145 -3.63 21.49 -16.38
C GLN A 145 -3.84 20.33 -15.37
N ALA A 146 -5.08 19.96 -15.11
CA ALA A 146 -5.41 18.81 -14.26
C ALA A 146 -4.85 17.49 -14.85
N GLN A 147 -5.02 17.27 -16.17
CA GLN A 147 -4.46 16.12 -16.87
C GLN A 147 -2.93 16.09 -16.80
N GLY A 148 -2.26 17.23 -16.91
CA GLY A 148 -0.81 17.35 -16.74
C GLY A 148 -0.36 16.89 -15.36
N THR A 149 -1.06 17.32 -14.30
CA THR A 149 -0.80 16.93 -12.92
C THR A 149 -1.06 15.43 -12.70
N LEU A 150 -2.17 14.90 -13.20
CA LEU A 150 -2.53 13.48 -13.08
C LEU A 150 -1.57 12.55 -13.84
N ASN A 151 -0.93 13.04 -14.90
CA ASN A 151 0.04 12.31 -15.70
C ASN A 151 1.49 12.56 -15.26
N ALA A 152 1.71 13.27 -14.16
CA ALA A 152 3.04 13.39 -13.57
C ALA A 152 3.58 12.00 -13.21
N VAL A 153 4.86 11.79 -13.41
CA VAL A 153 5.54 10.52 -13.14
C VAL A 153 6.66 10.74 -12.13
N GLY A 154 7.01 9.68 -11.41
CA GLY A 154 8.14 9.68 -10.51
C GLY A 154 7.74 10.00 -9.07
N VAL A 155 7.58 8.97 -8.26
CA VAL A 155 7.41 9.07 -6.81
C VAL A 155 8.69 8.59 -6.16
N GLU A 156 9.37 9.47 -5.45
CA GLU A 156 10.61 9.13 -4.75
C GLU A 156 10.39 8.06 -3.68
N ILE A 157 11.31 7.10 -3.65
CA ILE A 157 11.42 6.05 -2.64
C ILE A 157 12.70 6.32 -1.85
N ALA A 158 12.56 6.92 -0.68
CA ALA A 158 13.69 7.22 0.18
C ALA A 158 14.40 5.92 0.66
N PRO A 159 15.74 5.89 0.67
CA PRO A 159 16.50 4.74 1.16
C PRO A 159 16.29 4.56 2.66
N ARG A 160 16.31 3.31 3.10
CA ARG A 160 16.24 3.01 4.53
C ARG A 160 17.58 3.23 5.21
N GLY A 161 17.55 3.89 6.37
CA GLY A 161 18.74 4.10 7.21
C GLY A 161 18.95 3.03 8.28
N MET A 162 17.99 2.08 8.44
CA MET A 162 18.04 1.04 9.47
C MET A 162 17.52 -0.29 8.93
N TRP A 163 18.13 -1.37 9.37
CA TRP A 163 17.61 -2.71 9.20
C TRP A 163 16.31 -2.90 10.01
N PRO A 164 15.35 -3.71 9.53
CA PRO A 164 14.13 -4.01 10.28
C PRO A 164 14.47 -4.70 11.61
N THR A 165 13.81 -4.29 12.69
CA THR A 165 13.93 -4.95 14.00
C THR A 165 13.35 -6.36 13.92
N GLY A 166 13.98 -7.35 14.54
CA GLY A 166 13.57 -8.75 14.51
C GLY A 166 14.06 -9.51 13.27
N LEU A 167 14.88 -8.89 12.40
CA LEU A 167 15.39 -9.57 11.19
C LEU A 167 16.20 -10.83 11.53
N GLN A 168 16.95 -10.82 12.64
CA GLN A 168 17.75 -11.97 13.08
C GLN A 168 16.89 -13.17 13.49
N GLU A 169 15.68 -12.95 13.97
CA GLU A 169 14.73 -14.03 14.32
C GLU A 169 14.25 -14.79 13.08
N LEU A 170 14.15 -14.10 11.93
CA LEU A 170 13.63 -14.66 10.68
C LEU A 170 14.71 -15.09 9.68
N ALA A 171 15.84 -14.38 9.65
CA ALA A 171 16.92 -14.59 8.67
C ALA A 171 18.21 -15.18 9.30
N GLY A 172 18.19 -15.51 10.60
CA GLY A 172 19.30 -16.09 11.33
C GLY A 172 20.18 -15.08 12.08
N GLU A 173 20.97 -15.54 13.04
CA GLU A 173 21.74 -14.70 13.95
C GLU A 173 22.77 -13.79 13.25
N ASN A 174 23.24 -14.19 12.06
CA ASN A 174 24.18 -13.42 11.26
C ASN A 174 23.49 -12.31 10.43
N ALA A 175 22.15 -12.22 10.43
CA ALA A 175 21.45 -11.18 9.70
C ALA A 175 21.79 -9.79 10.28
N PRO A 176 21.91 -8.76 9.42
CA PRO A 176 22.30 -7.44 9.85
C PRO A 176 21.25 -6.80 10.77
N LYS A 177 21.69 -5.90 11.67
CA LYS A 177 20.85 -5.16 12.61
C LYS A 177 21.30 -3.73 12.80
N GLY A 178 20.41 -2.89 13.30
CA GLY A 178 20.70 -1.50 13.66
C GLY A 178 20.80 -0.57 12.44
N LYS A 179 21.72 0.38 12.48
CA LYS A 179 21.88 1.37 11.41
C LYS A 179 22.62 0.76 10.20
N ILE A 180 22.13 1.07 9.01
CA ILE A 180 22.83 0.77 7.76
C ILE A 180 23.93 1.83 7.60
N PRO A 181 25.21 1.42 7.42
CA PRO A 181 26.29 2.37 7.14
C PRO A 181 25.98 3.22 5.91
N VAL A 182 26.38 4.49 5.91
CA VAL A 182 26.07 5.40 4.80
C VAL A 182 26.62 4.87 3.47
N SER A 183 27.82 4.26 3.50
CA SER A 183 28.46 3.64 2.32
C SER A 183 27.73 2.41 1.76
N GLU A 184 26.82 1.83 2.52
CA GLU A 184 26.05 0.64 2.13
C GLU A 184 24.57 0.96 1.85
N ARG A 185 24.16 2.22 1.99
CA ARG A 185 22.79 2.63 1.69
C ARG A 185 22.57 2.71 0.20
N ALA A 186 21.40 2.24 -0.22
CA ALA A 186 20.95 2.49 -1.58
C ALA A 186 20.73 4.00 -1.81
N GLU A 187 20.93 4.44 -3.03
CA GLU A 187 20.49 5.74 -3.51
C GLU A 187 18.95 5.83 -3.48
N PRO A 188 18.36 7.07 -3.46
CA PRO A 188 16.93 7.22 -3.62
C PRO A 188 16.42 6.55 -4.88
N GLY A 189 15.34 5.77 -4.77
CA GLY A 189 14.69 5.14 -5.89
C GLY A 189 13.45 5.93 -6.35
N TYR A 190 12.90 5.57 -7.51
CA TYR A 190 11.66 6.16 -8.00
C TYR A 190 10.68 5.09 -8.48
N ALA A 191 9.44 5.19 -8.04
CA ALA A 191 8.31 4.46 -8.61
C ALA A 191 7.62 5.32 -9.67
N LEU A 192 6.94 4.68 -10.62
CA LEU A 192 6.13 5.39 -11.62
C LEU A 192 5.02 6.22 -10.96
N ALA A 193 4.30 5.61 -10.01
CA ALA A 193 3.19 6.19 -9.26
C ALA A 193 2.95 5.39 -7.97
N ARG A 194 2.18 5.95 -7.04
CA ARG A 194 1.57 5.16 -5.96
C ARG A 194 0.34 4.45 -6.51
N LEU A 195 0.04 3.29 -5.96
CA LEU A 195 -1.19 2.57 -6.34
C LEU A 195 -2.47 3.35 -6.00
N SER A 196 -2.41 4.27 -5.04
CA SER A 196 -3.52 5.16 -4.68
C SER A 196 -3.71 6.35 -5.62
N ASP A 197 -2.72 6.66 -6.48
CA ASP A 197 -2.78 7.81 -7.36
C ASP A 197 -3.82 7.61 -8.46
N VAL A 198 -4.54 8.68 -8.82
CA VAL A 198 -5.37 8.75 -10.02
C VAL A 198 -4.45 8.88 -11.25
N GLY A 199 -4.86 8.39 -12.39
CA GLY A 199 -4.03 8.38 -13.60
C GLY A 199 -3.08 7.18 -13.67
N TRP A 200 -1.78 7.35 -13.50
CA TRP A 200 -0.82 6.24 -13.60
C TRP A 200 -1.04 5.16 -12.55
N GLY A 201 -1.41 5.52 -11.32
CA GLY A 201 -1.74 4.56 -10.27
C GLY A 201 -2.89 3.63 -10.64
N SER A 202 -3.94 4.14 -11.27
CA SER A 202 -5.06 3.32 -11.77
C SER A 202 -4.60 2.32 -12.83
N ARG A 203 -3.79 2.76 -13.80
CA ARG A 203 -3.24 1.89 -14.84
C ARG A 203 -2.30 0.82 -14.30
N VAL A 204 -1.53 1.13 -13.26
CA VAL A 204 -0.68 0.14 -12.57
C VAL A 204 -1.54 -0.86 -11.80
N ARG A 205 -2.63 -0.43 -11.16
CA ARG A 205 -3.59 -1.36 -10.51
C ARG A 205 -4.21 -2.33 -11.50
N GLU A 206 -4.64 -1.86 -12.67
CA GLU A 206 -5.18 -2.71 -13.75
C GLU A 206 -4.16 -3.77 -14.20
N LEU A 207 -2.88 -3.36 -14.36
CA LEU A 207 -1.79 -4.28 -14.73
C LEU A 207 -1.49 -5.30 -13.64
N LEU A 208 -1.69 -4.93 -12.37
CA LEU A 208 -1.44 -5.78 -11.21
C LEU A 208 -2.71 -6.48 -10.69
N ALA A 209 -3.80 -6.42 -11.42
CA ALA A 209 -5.05 -7.08 -11.05
C ALA A 209 -4.92 -8.61 -11.04
N THR A 210 -5.94 -9.25 -10.51
CA THR A 210 -6.18 -10.70 -10.62
C THR A 210 -7.28 -10.94 -11.66
N ASP A 211 -7.33 -12.13 -12.19
CA ASP A 211 -8.43 -12.58 -13.03
C ASP A 211 -9.67 -12.98 -12.19
N GLU A 212 -10.70 -13.49 -12.85
CA GLU A 212 -11.95 -13.91 -12.21
C GLU A 212 -11.76 -15.10 -11.24
N SER A 213 -10.67 -15.88 -11.38
CA SER A 213 -10.31 -16.98 -10.48
C SER A 213 -9.48 -16.52 -9.28
N GLY A 214 -9.07 -15.25 -9.25
CA GLY A 214 -8.22 -14.67 -8.22
C GLY A 214 -6.70 -14.81 -8.50
N GLU A 215 -6.33 -15.37 -9.66
CA GLU A 215 -4.93 -15.53 -10.05
C GLU A 215 -4.34 -14.21 -10.59
N PRO A 216 -3.08 -13.89 -10.26
CA PRO A 216 -2.41 -12.69 -10.74
C PRO A 216 -2.32 -12.64 -12.27
N LEU A 217 -2.79 -11.57 -12.90
CA LEU A 217 -2.57 -11.35 -14.33
C LEU A 217 -1.08 -11.15 -14.60
N ASP A 218 -0.53 -11.92 -15.55
CA ASP A 218 0.88 -11.81 -15.98
C ASP A 218 0.95 -11.50 -17.47
N THR A 219 1.06 -10.23 -17.80
CA THR A 219 1.13 -9.73 -19.19
C THR A 219 2.35 -8.83 -19.36
N PRO A 220 2.89 -8.71 -20.59
CA PRO A 220 3.96 -7.77 -20.86
C PRO A 220 3.55 -6.32 -20.51
N VAL A 221 4.53 -5.49 -20.13
CA VAL A 221 4.27 -4.09 -19.82
C VAL A 221 3.65 -3.35 -21.03
N PRO A 222 2.49 -2.71 -20.88
CA PRO A 222 1.89 -1.93 -21.95
C PRO A 222 2.79 -0.78 -22.40
N GLN A 223 2.81 -0.49 -23.70
CA GLN A 223 3.69 0.54 -24.30
C GLN A 223 3.60 1.90 -23.57
N ALA A 224 2.39 2.35 -23.23
CA ALA A 224 2.19 3.62 -22.55
C ALA A 224 2.83 3.66 -21.16
N LEU A 225 2.70 2.58 -20.37
CA LEU A 225 3.37 2.42 -19.08
C LEU A 225 4.88 2.34 -19.25
N GLY A 226 5.30 1.61 -20.27
CA GLY A 226 6.68 1.53 -20.68
C GLY A 226 7.32 2.91 -20.92
N GLN A 227 6.69 3.73 -21.74
CA GLN A 227 7.13 5.10 -22.02
C GLN A 227 7.11 6.00 -20.78
N ALA A 228 6.13 5.81 -19.88
CA ALA A 228 6.07 6.54 -18.62
C ALA A 228 7.25 6.20 -17.71
N CYS A 229 7.67 4.93 -17.62
CA CYS A 229 8.89 4.54 -16.89
C CYS A 229 10.16 5.17 -17.51
N VAL A 230 10.25 5.28 -18.83
CA VAL A 230 11.38 5.99 -19.48
C VAL A 230 11.41 7.46 -19.08
N ARG A 231 10.26 8.11 -18.96
CA ARG A 231 10.20 9.50 -18.46
C ARG A 231 10.68 9.63 -17.02
N VAL A 232 10.39 8.65 -16.15
CA VAL A 232 10.94 8.60 -14.80
C VAL A 232 12.46 8.55 -14.85
N LEU A 233 13.03 7.64 -15.64
CA LEU A 233 14.49 7.50 -15.80
C LEU A 233 15.15 8.75 -16.41
N ALA A 234 14.46 9.42 -17.33
CA ALA A 234 14.96 10.64 -17.94
C ALA A 234 14.94 11.85 -17.00
N ALA A 235 14.00 11.88 -16.07
CA ALA A 235 13.86 12.94 -15.06
C ALA A 235 14.67 12.66 -13.77
N TRP A 236 15.26 11.47 -13.65
CA TRP A 236 16.03 11.07 -12.48
C TRP A 236 17.33 11.83 -12.38
N ASP A 237 17.61 12.41 -11.23
CA ASP A 237 18.91 13.00 -10.93
C ASP A 237 19.88 11.87 -10.54
N TRP A 238 20.79 11.55 -11.47
CA TRP A 238 21.77 10.47 -11.28
C TRP A 238 23.02 10.93 -10.49
N GLY A 239 23.07 12.19 -10.07
CA GLY A 239 24.17 12.72 -9.29
C GLY A 239 25.55 12.52 -9.93
N GLU A 240 26.56 12.27 -9.09
CA GLU A 240 27.94 12.06 -9.53
C GLU A 240 28.17 10.67 -10.16
N THR A 241 27.33 9.69 -9.85
CA THR A 241 27.43 8.31 -10.38
C THR A 241 27.11 8.20 -11.86
N GLY A 242 26.41 9.21 -12.41
CA GLY A 242 26.02 9.23 -13.82
C GLY A 242 24.87 8.25 -14.13
N ARG A 243 24.47 8.22 -15.39
CA ARG A 243 23.37 7.34 -15.85
C ARG A 243 23.82 5.87 -15.82
N PRO A 244 22.91 4.93 -15.49
CA PRO A 244 23.24 3.52 -15.54
C PRO A 244 23.54 3.07 -16.98
N GLU A 245 24.48 2.15 -17.12
CA GLU A 245 24.85 1.54 -18.40
C GLU A 245 24.22 0.15 -18.55
N THR A 246 23.84 -0.45 -17.44
CA THR A 246 23.32 -1.82 -17.36
C THR A 246 21.97 -1.87 -16.65
N VAL A 247 21.22 -2.95 -16.91
CA VAL A 247 19.97 -3.28 -16.21
C VAL A 247 19.89 -4.77 -15.90
N LEU A 248 19.58 -5.09 -14.67
CA LEU A 248 19.27 -6.44 -14.18
C LEU A 248 17.81 -6.47 -13.74
N THR A 249 17.06 -7.47 -14.18
CA THR A 249 15.67 -7.67 -13.73
C THR A 249 15.64 -8.50 -12.46
N VAL A 250 14.85 -8.05 -11.47
CA VAL A 250 14.48 -8.89 -10.33
C VAL A 250 13.23 -9.68 -10.73
N PRO A 251 13.30 -11.02 -10.79
CA PRO A 251 12.17 -11.82 -11.24
C PRO A 251 11.00 -11.73 -10.26
N SER A 252 9.79 -11.79 -10.79
CA SER A 252 8.58 -11.90 -9.99
C SER A 252 8.05 -13.33 -10.05
N PRO A 253 7.87 -14.02 -8.91
CA PRO A 253 7.31 -15.38 -8.91
C PRO A 253 5.89 -15.45 -9.47
N VAL A 254 5.12 -14.37 -9.32
CA VAL A 254 3.71 -14.32 -9.72
C VAL A 254 3.46 -13.56 -11.02
N ARG A 255 4.45 -12.79 -11.53
CA ARG A 255 4.37 -12.00 -12.77
C ARG A 255 5.70 -12.01 -13.50
N PRO A 256 6.24 -13.18 -13.89
CA PRO A 256 7.55 -13.26 -14.55
C PRO A 256 7.57 -12.56 -15.91
N THR A 257 6.49 -12.65 -16.70
CA THR A 257 6.38 -11.99 -18.02
C THR A 257 6.44 -10.47 -17.88
N LEU A 258 5.70 -9.90 -16.92
CA LEU A 258 5.71 -8.46 -16.64
C LEU A 258 7.11 -8.00 -16.24
N ALA A 259 7.75 -8.67 -15.28
CA ALA A 259 9.07 -8.31 -14.77
C ALA A 259 10.12 -8.32 -15.89
N ARG A 260 10.18 -9.41 -16.67
CA ARG A 260 11.11 -9.55 -17.80
C ARG A 260 10.87 -8.48 -18.87
N SER A 261 9.63 -8.30 -19.30
CA SER A 261 9.29 -7.31 -20.33
C SER A 261 9.64 -5.87 -19.92
N LEU A 262 9.58 -5.58 -18.61
CA LEU A 262 9.98 -4.29 -18.07
C LEU A 262 11.49 -4.09 -18.17
N GLY A 263 12.31 -5.08 -17.82
CA GLY A 263 13.77 -5.04 -17.89
C GLY A 263 14.28 -4.96 -19.32
N GLU A 264 13.87 -5.89 -20.18
CA GLU A 264 14.24 -5.95 -21.59
C GLU A 264 13.82 -4.68 -22.36
N GLY A 265 12.57 -4.24 -22.14
CA GLY A 265 12.06 -3.02 -22.77
C GLY A 265 12.83 -1.76 -22.34
N ARG A 266 13.29 -1.69 -21.09
CA ARG A 266 14.15 -0.57 -20.60
C ARG A 266 15.52 -0.64 -21.23
N ALA A 267 16.15 -1.82 -21.25
CA ALA A 267 17.44 -2.01 -21.91
C ALA A 267 17.40 -1.54 -23.35
N HIS A 268 16.39 -1.97 -24.11
CA HIS A 268 16.25 -1.62 -25.51
C HIS A 268 16.05 -0.10 -25.74
N ILE A 269 15.07 0.51 -25.05
CA ILE A 269 14.69 1.92 -25.27
C ILE A 269 15.79 2.87 -24.76
N CYS A 270 16.40 2.58 -23.61
CA CYS A 270 17.43 3.42 -23.01
C CYS A 270 18.85 3.09 -23.48
N LYS A 271 19.00 2.10 -24.38
CA LYS A 271 20.29 1.61 -24.91
C LYS A 271 21.23 1.13 -23.79
N LEU A 272 20.68 0.39 -22.81
CA LEU A 272 21.41 -0.22 -21.70
C LEU A 272 21.77 -1.66 -22.07
N VAL A 273 22.83 -2.18 -21.43
CA VAL A 273 23.16 -3.61 -21.53
C VAL A 273 22.22 -4.40 -20.62
N TYR A 274 21.47 -5.33 -21.18
CA TYR A 274 20.63 -6.24 -20.40
C TYR A 274 21.48 -7.38 -19.82
N LEU A 275 21.55 -7.45 -18.49
CA LEU A 275 22.35 -8.47 -17.79
C LEU A 275 21.57 -9.77 -17.51
N GLY A 276 20.28 -9.80 -17.83
CA GLY A 276 19.40 -10.90 -17.53
C GLY A 276 18.57 -10.68 -16.26
N GLU A 277 18.25 -11.76 -15.58
CA GLU A 277 17.45 -11.76 -14.35
C GLU A 277 18.31 -12.24 -13.17
N ALA A 278 18.02 -11.70 -11.97
CA ALA A 278 18.54 -12.29 -10.74
C ALA A 278 17.98 -13.70 -10.57
N GLU A 279 18.72 -14.56 -9.88
CA GLU A 279 18.27 -15.92 -9.61
C GLU A 279 17.25 -15.95 -8.46
N LEU A 280 16.18 -16.73 -8.65
CA LEU A 280 15.25 -17.09 -7.60
C LEU A 280 15.76 -18.38 -6.93
N ALA A 281 16.59 -18.23 -5.88
CA ALA A 281 17.19 -19.35 -5.15
C ALA A 281 16.20 -20.14 -4.30
N ALA A 282 15.09 -19.51 -3.90
CA ALA A 282 14.00 -20.13 -3.17
C ALA A 282 12.68 -19.39 -3.40
N GLU A 283 11.56 -20.08 -3.28
CA GLU A 283 10.26 -19.41 -3.32
C GLU A 283 10.08 -18.48 -2.13
N PRO A 284 9.63 -17.21 -2.37
CA PRO A 284 9.28 -16.30 -1.31
C PRO A 284 8.15 -16.85 -0.43
N ARG A 285 8.28 -16.70 0.89
CA ARG A 285 7.32 -17.24 1.88
C ARG A 285 6.28 -16.22 2.35
N PHE A 286 6.62 -14.94 2.27
CA PHE A 286 5.89 -13.88 2.96
C PHE A 286 5.39 -12.78 2.01
N PHE A 287 4.62 -13.17 1.01
CA PHE A 287 4.01 -12.20 0.10
C PHE A 287 3.19 -11.16 0.87
N GLY A 288 3.56 -9.90 0.74
CA GLY A 288 2.80 -8.78 1.29
C GLY A 288 2.97 -8.49 2.78
N GLY A 289 3.80 -9.22 3.52
CA GLY A 289 4.10 -9.00 4.94
C GLY A 289 4.68 -7.61 5.25
N ASN A 290 4.97 -7.36 6.52
CA ASN A 290 5.67 -6.14 6.95
C ASN A 290 7.14 -6.13 6.49
N SER A 291 7.89 -5.07 6.84
CA SER A 291 9.25 -4.90 6.33
C SER A 291 10.25 -5.96 6.80
N VAL A 292 10.07 -6.58 7.97
CA VAL A 292 10.99 -7.59 8.47
C VAL A 292 10.83 -8.90 7.69
N PHE A 293 9.58 -9.32 7.45
CA PHE A 293 9.30 -10.51 6.66
C PHE A 293 9.76 -10.35 5.20
N ARG A 294 9.49 -9.19 4.58
CA ARG A 294 9.95 -8.91 3.22
C ARG A 294 11.46 -8.88 3.10
N CYS A 295 12.17 -8.30 4.06
CA CYS A 295 13.62 -8.24 4.06
C CYS A 295 14.23 -9.65 4.21
N ALA A 296 13.73 -10.45 5.16
CA ALA A 296 14.16 -11.83 5.34
C ALA A 296 13.89 -12.69 4.09
N ASP A 297 12.76 -12.46 3.44
CA ASP A 297 12.37 -13.17 2.23
C ASP A 297 13.26 -12.83 1.04
N VAL A 298 13.56 -11.55 0.83
CA VAL A 298 14.50 -11.10 -0.22
C VAL A 298 15.89 -11.69 0.01
N MET A 299 16.42 -11.63 1.24
CA MET A 299 17.75 -12.17 1.56
C MET A 299 17.87 -13.67 1.32
N ARG A 300 16.77 -14.40 1.47
CA ARG A 300 16.75 -15.85 1.24
C ARG A 300 16.52 -16.23 -0.23
N SER A 301 15.66 -15.47 -0.90
CA SER A 301 15.06 -15.92 -2.16
C SER A 301 15.79 -15.40 -3.39
N TYR A 302 16.52 -14.30 -3.31
CA TYR A 302 17.16 -13.70 -4.48
C TYR A 302 18.68 -13.71 -4.38
N GLN A 303 19.32 -14.06 -5.48
CA GLN A 303 20.78 -14.03 -5.63
C GLN A 303 21.15 -13.38 -6.97
N ILE A 304 22.26 -12.65 -6.98
CA ILE A 304 22.83 -12.16 -8.23
C ILE A 304 23.78 -13.22 -8.76
N PRO A 305 23.58 -13.70 -10.01
CA PRO A 305 24.48 -14.70 -10.60
C PRO A 305 25.94 -14.24 -10.60
N PRO A 306 26.91 -15.11 -10.27
CA PRO A 306 28.32 -14.73 -10.21
C PRO A 306 28.84 -14.09 -11.50
N GLU A 307 28.40 -14.59 -12.66
CA GLU A 307 28.76 -14.06 -13.97
C GLU A 307 28.23 -12.63 -14.20
N VAL A 308 27.11 -12.26 -13.58
CA VAL A 308 26.60 -10.88 -13.62
C VAL A 308 27.47 -9.97 -12.76
N ILE A 309 27.91 -10.44 -11.58
CA ILE A 309 28.81 -9.69 -10.70
C ILE A 309 30.14 -9.40 -11.40
N GLU A 310 30.70 -10.37 -12.12
CA GLU A 310 31.93 -10.19 -12.89
C GLU A 310 31.76 -9.14 -13.99
N ARG A 311 30.70 -9.23 -14.77
CA ARG A 311 30.39 -8.30 -15.86
C ARG A 311 30.15 -6.86 -15.42
N VAL A 312 29.74 -6.62 -14.18
CA VAL A 312 29.56 -5.25 -13.62
C VAL A 312 30.86 -4.70 -13.07
N ARG A 313 31.86 -5.55 -12.76
CA ARG A 313 33.20 -5.13 -12.27
C ARG A 313 34.18 -4.78 -13.38
N GLU A 314 33.98 -5.30 -14.59
CA GLU A 314 34.71 -4.93 -15.80
C GLU A 314 34.25 -3.61 -16.41
#